data_d28139f086fd6a5f77136e38577fd658
#
_entry.id   d28139f086fd6a5f77136e38577fd658
#
_cell.length_a   1.000
_cell.length_b   1.000
_cell.length_c   1.000
_cell.angle_alpha   90.00
_cell.angle_beta   90.00
_cell.angle_gamma   90.00
#
_symmetry.space_group_name_H-M   'P 1'
#
loop_
_entity.id
_entity.type
_entity.pdbx_description
1 polymer ?
#
loop_
_entity_poly.entity_id
_entity_poly.type
_entity_poly.pdbx_seq_one_letter_code
_entity_poly.pdbx_strand_id
1 'polypeptide(L)'
;MLSDCLKVQQVNEDSEPLFDELELKSALFCLETEAIGEEFEPLPGLKVTFINAGHIVGAACIHLRYGDRSLLYTGDYNTASTRTTTGLQLSDLPYADILITESTYGDKMHPARKNQEASLLEAIASVVRKGGNVLIPAFALGRAQEIILALRTNAIFKKLDVPIYVDGLVRAVTDTFRENLDLLPSAVQNMVKISSTEPFYDEKSKPVVIPISKPLERPLAMAKPSVIIASSGMLNGGASVYYAKTLLERDNAAIFISGYTDEEAPGRKIQALQTGDEIELDGQKLTVRAQIQRFNLSAHADKTGLGQVIAKVNPKHLILVHGSLDALHELARAGDLQNKHYLHIPKVGDTIEFNVAPKNIDASRLARIDAPQEFEVEVVAEAEGAWIRIPESVVEADPRWQKLAANGVLKAKWTGVGLKLYSAKTWELAMEKEYLDAVSEQECCSKCQYFDKSSGYCCCSDSPLAEHIVDPSGYCLEYATQSNAYSNGW
;
A
#
# COMPACT_ATOMS: atom_id res chain seq x y z
N MET A 1 -0.43 -4.01 -3.79
CA MET A 1 0.97 -3.65 -3.44
C MET A 1 1.80 -4.86 -3.08
N LEU A 2 1.52 -5.64 -2.01
CA LEU A 2 2.32 -6.83 -1.67
C LEU A 2 2.40 -7.85 -2.80
N SER A 3 1.28 -8.14 -3.49
CA SER A 3 1.28 -9.01 -4.68
C SER A 3 2.09 -8.42 -5.85
N ASP A 4 2.19 -7.09 -5.95
CA ASP A 4 3.00 -6.43 -6.96
C ASP A 4 4.49 -6.50 -6.59
N CYS A 5 4.83 -6.38 -5.30
CA CYS A 5 6.19 -6.63 -4.80
C CYS A 5 6.68 -8.04 -5.16
N LEU A 6 5.82 -9.06 -4.99
CA LEU A 6 6.17 -10.44 -5.39
C LEU A 6 6.51 -10.54 -6.88
N LYS A 7 5.73 -9.92 -7.75
CA LYS A 7 6.01 -9.92 -9.19
C LYS A 7 7.31 -9.23 -9.53
N VAL A 8 7.63 -8.12 -8.85
CA VAL A 8 8.91 -7.39 -9.04
C VAL A 8 10.09 -8.23 -8.53
N GLN A 9 9.93 -8.89 -7.38
CA GLN A 9 10.97 -9.77 -6.81
C GLN A 9 11.23 -11.00 -7.70
N GLN A 10 10.20 -11.57 -8.32
CA GLN A 10 10.35 -12.69 -9.26
C GLN A 10 11.08 -12.33 -10.55
N VAL A 11 11.10 -11.07 -10.95
CA VAL A 11 11.83 -10.58 -12.13
C VAL A 11 13.30 -10.26 -11.82
N ASN A 12 13.60 -9.95 -10.56
CA ASN A 12 14.98 -9.69 -10.11
C ASN A 12 15.62 -11.02 -9.64
N GLU A 13 16.33 -11.69 -10.55
CA GLU A 13 16.97 -12.99 -10.31
C GLU A 13 18.04 -13.00 -9.19
N ASP A 14 18.47 -11.84 -8.69
CA ASP A 14 19.58 -11.70 -7.74
C ASP A 14 19.21 -11.72 -6.25
N SER A 15 17.92 -11.82 -5.90
CA SER A 15 17.51 -11.84 -4.48
C SER A 15 16.44 -12.92 -4.21
N GLU A 16 16.65 -13.70 -3.17
CA GLU A 16 15.59 -14.57 -2.66
C GLU A 16 14.38 -13.72 -2.23
N PRO A 17 13.16 -14.11 -2.63
CA PRO A 17 11.96 -13.37 -2.22
C PRO A 17 11.80 -13.43 -0.71
N LEU A 18 11.52 -12.29 -0.07
CA LEU A 18 11.31 -12.16 1.37
C LEU A 18 10.09 -12.95 1.87
N PHE A 19 9.13 -13.21 1.00
CA PHE A 19 7.92 -13.98 1.26
C PHE A 19 7.36 -14.53 -0.05
N ASP A 20 6.63 -15.62 0.02
CA ASP A 20 5.94 -16.23 -1.12
C ASP A 20 4.45 -15.81 -1.18
N GLU A 21 3.75 -16.28 -2.23
CA GLU A 21 2.33 -15.98 -2.41
C GLU A 21 1.44 -16.65 -1.35
N LEU A 22 1.83 -17.84 -0.84
CA LEU A 22 1.11 -18.54 0.19
C LEU A 22 1.24 -17.82 1.54
N GLU A 23 2.43 -17.36 1.87
CA GLU A 23 2.68 -16.54 3.07
C GLU A 23 1.89 -15.24 3.02
N LEU A 24 1.85 -14.59 1.85
CA LEU A 24 1.02 -13.39 1.65
C LEU A 24 -0.47 -13.70 1.86
N LYS A 25 -0.99 -14.77 1.27
CA LYS A 25 -2.40 -15.17 1.45
C LYS A 25 -2.71 -15.52 2.90
N SER A 26 -1.79 -16.22 3.56
CA SER A 26 -1.92 -16.54 4.98
C SER A 26 -1.94 -15.30 5.86
N ALA A 27 -1.07 -14.34 5.59
CA ALA A 27 -1.04 -13.06 6.31
C ALA A 27 -2.34 -12.27 6.09
N LEU A 28 -2.83 -12.19 4.84
CA LEU A 28 -4.10 -11.50 4.52
C LEU A 28 -5.30 -12.16 5.20
N PHE A 29 -5.28 -13.47 5.35
CA PHE A 29 -6.34 -14.20 6.06
C PHE A 29 -6.36 -13.90 7.57
N CYS A 30 -5.20 -13.63 8.16
CA CYS A 30 -5.07 -13.28 9.58
C CYS A 30 -5.28 -11.78 9.87
N LEU A 31 -5.57 -10.97 8.85
CA LEU A 31 -5.82 -9.54 9.05
C LEU A 31 -7.16 -9.34 9.76
N GLU A 32 -7.09 -8.64 10.90
CA GLU A 32 -8.23 -8.06 11.59
C GLU A 32 -8.19 -6.54 11.39
N THR A 33 -9.35 -5.90 11.33
CA THR A 33 -9.45 -4.45 11.13
C THR A 33 -10.01 -3.81 12.39
N GLU A 34 -9.37 -2.71 12.81
CA GLU A 34 -9.81 -1.93 13.96
C GLU A 34 -10.03 -0.47 13.56
N ALA A 35 -10.96 0.19 14.20
CA ALA A 35 -11.29 1.57 13.90
C ALA A 35 -10.22 2.54 14.44
N ILE A 36 -9.92 3.59 13.66
CA ILE A 36 -9.05 4.68 14.12
C ILE A 36 -9.75 5.44 15.26
N GLY A 37 -9.04 5.67 16.35
CA GLY A 37 -9.52 6.38 17.53
C GLY A 37 -10.18 5.50 18.59
N GLU A 38 -10.44 4.24 18.31
CA GLU A 38 -11.00 3.28 19.26
C GLU A 38 -9.90 2.46 19.93
N GLU A 39 -10.05 2.20 21.23
CA GLU A 39 -9.12 1.36 21.99
C GLU A 39 -9.58 -0.09 21.92
N PHE A 40 -8.67 -1.00 21.60
CA PHE A 40 -8.90 -2.44 21.59
C PHE A 40 -7.82 -3.18 22.36
N GLU A 41 -8.08 -4.44 22.73
CA GLU A 41 -7.19 -5.27 23.56
C GLU A 41 -6.88 -6.58 22.83
N PRO A 42 -5.81 -6.61 22.00
CA PRO A 42 -5.46 -7.81 21.22
C PRO A 42 -4.89 -8.94 22.08
N LEU A 43 -4.32 -8.61 23.24
CA LEU A 43 -3.81 -9.55 24.23
C LEU A 43 -4.20 -9.05 25.61
N PRO A 44 -4.43 -9.94 26.61
CA PRO A 44 -4.81 -9.55 27.95
C PRO A 44 -3.89 -8.49 28.55
N GLY A 45 -4.44 -7.34 28.92
CA GLY A 45 -3.73 -6.19 29.50
C GLY A 45 -3.00 -5.31 28.51
N LEU A 46 -2.86 -5.68 27.24
CA LEU A 46 -2.27 -4.84 26.20
C LEU A 46 -3.38 -4.06 25.49
N LYS A 47 -3.43 -2.76 25.73
CA LYS A 47 -4.36 -1.82 25.10
C LYS A 47 -3.69 -1.13 23.94
N VAL A 48 -4.38 -1.09 22.80
CA VAL A 48 -3.89 -0.50 21.55
C VAL A 48 -4.90 0.52 21.04
N THR A 49 -4.41 1.66 20.55
CA THR A 49 -5.22 2.66 19.88
C THR A 49 -4.51 3.08 18.60
N PHE A 50 -5.21 3.03 17.46
CA PHE A 50 -4.74 3.62 16.22
C PHE A 50 -5.14 5.08 16.15
N ILE A 51 -4.19 5.96 15.84
CA ILE A 51 -4.40 7.41 15.72
C ILE A 51 -4.06 7.81 14.29
N ASN A 52 -4.92 8.58 13.61
CA ASN A 52 -4.65 9.00 12.24
C ASN A 52 -3.28 9.70 12.12
N ALA A 53 -2.38 9.14 11.33
CA ALA A 53 -1.03 9.68 11.12
C ALA A 53 -1.00 10.81 10.07
N GLY A 54 -2.00 10.95 9.23
CA GLY A 54 -2.07 12.01 8.21
C GLY A 54 -1.08 11.88 7.07
N HIS A 55 -0.31 10.79 6.98
CA HIS A 55 0.65 10.55 5.90
C HIS A 55 -0.04 10.18 4.58
N ILE A 56 -0.75 9.07 4.60
CA ILE A 56 -1.61 8.56 3.52
C ILE A 56 -2.92 8.05 4.12
N VAL A 57 -3.93 7.77 3.30
CA VAL A 57 -5.20 7.19 3.77
C VAL A 57 -4.93 5.86 4.47
N GLY A 58 -5.42 5.72 5.69
CA GLY A 58 -5.23 4.53 6.53
C GLY A 58 -3.92 4.47 7.31
N ALA A 59 -2.99 5.41 7.13
CA ALA A 59 -1.80 5.49 7.96
C ALA A 59 -2.15 5.85 9.41
N ALA A 60 -1.59 5.10 10.35
CA ALA A 60 -1.87 5.28 11.77
C ALA A 60 -0.61 5.31 12.63
N CYS A 61 -0.59 6.20 13.60
CA CYS A 61 0.28 6.06 14.75
C CYS A 61 -0.30 4.99 15.67
N ILE A 62 0.53 4.19 16.31
CA ILE A 62 0.14 3.07 17.17
C ILE A 62 0.49 3.43 18.62
N HIS A 63 -0.53 3.65 19.44
CA HIS A 63 -0.37 3.84 20.87
C HIS A 63 -0.59 2.54 21.61
N LEU A 64 0.43 2.08 22.32
CA LEU A 64 0.42 0.85 23.13
C LEU A 64 0.45 1.20 24.60
N ARG A 65 -0.40 0.55 25.40
CA ARG A 65 -0.38 0.63 26.86
C ARG A 65 -0.38 -0.75 27.48
N TYR A 66 0.51 -0.97 28.42
CA TYR A 66 0.57 -2.19 29.21
C TYR A 66 0.92 -1.88 30.65
N GLY A 67 0.00 -2.14 31.56
CA GLY A 67 0.12 -1.70 32.95
C GLY A 67 0.21 -0.16 33.04
N ASP A 68 1.28 0.34 33.66
CA ASP A 68 1.58 1.76 33.80
C ASP A 68 2.55 2.31 32.74
N ARG A 69 2.88 1.51 31.71
CA ARG A 69 3.80 1.86 30.64
C ARG A 69 3.05 2.16 29.34
N SER A 70 3.60 3.10 28.60
CA SER A 70 3.05 3.49 27.30
C SER A 70 4.13 3.73 26.24
N LEU A 71 3.81 3.35 25.01
CA LEU A 71 4.66 3.58 23.84
C LEU A 71 3.81 4.14 22.72
N LEU A 72 4.30 5.15 22.04
CA LEU A 72 3.75 5.65 20.80
C LEU A 72 4.75 5.40 19.66
N TYR A 73 4.33 4.65 18.63
CA TYR A 73 5.05 4.52 17.37
C TYR A 73 4.30 5.33 16.31
N THR A 74 4.96 6.30 15.72
CA THR A 74 4.29 7.20 14.78
C THR A 74 4.07 6.58 13.40
N GLY A 75 4.91 5.64 12.98
CA GLY A 75 5.09 5.41 11.55
C GLY A 75 5.46 6.72 10.86
N ASP A 76 5.21 6.80 9.55
CA ASP A 76 5.33 8.04 8.80
C ASP A 76 4.09 8.90 9.02
N TYR A 77 4.27 10.20 9.26
CA TYR A 77 3.14 11.09 9.54
C TYR A 77 3.29 12.48 8.95
N ASN A 78 2.16 13.19 8.88
CA ASN A 78 2.12 14.59 8.49
C ASN A 78 1.10 15.36 9.33
N THR A 79 1.51 16.48 9.87
CA THR A 79 0.61 17.39 10.60
C THR A 79 -0.22 18.30 9.68
N ALA A 80 0.20 18.44 8.42
CA ALA A 80 -0.52 19.21 7.41
C ALA A 80 -1.53 18.33 6.66
N SER A 81 -2.77 18.80 6.54
CA SER A 81 -3.77 18.13 5.70
C SER A 81 -3.42 18.23 4.22
N THR A 82 -3.75 17.18 3.49
CA THR A 82 -3.62 17.09 2.03
C THR A 82 -5.00 17.01 1.38
N ARG A 83 -5.06 16.79 0.07
CA ARG A 83 -6.34 16.54 -0.62
C ARG A 83 -6.90 15.15 -0.35
N THR A 84 -6.06 14.20 0.06
CA THR A 84 -6.43 12.80 0.26
C THR A 84 -6.47 12.37 1.72
N THR A 85 -5.87 13.13 2.64
CA THR A 85 -5.88 12.79 4.06
C THR A 85 -5.91 14.03 4.95
N THR A 86 -6.58 13.92 6.08
CA THR A 86 -6.51 14.91 7.15
C THR A 86 -5.19 14.73 7.89
N GLY A 87 -4.46 15.82 8.13
CA GLY A 87 -3.21 15.78 8.89
C GLY A 87 -3.40 15.26 10.31
N LEU A 88 -2.33 14.71 10.89
CA LEU A 88 -2.29 14.31 12.29
C LEU A 88 -2.66 15.49 13.20
N GLN A 89 -3.68 15.29 14.01
CA GLN A 89 -4.13 16.30 14.95
C GLN A 89 -3.37 16.15 16.26
N LEU A 90 -2.68 17.20 16.71
CA LEU A 90 -1.93 17.17 17.98
C LEU A 90 -2.83 16.91 19.19
N SER A 91 -4.14 17.29 19.12
CA SER A 91 -5.12 17.01 20.15
C SER A 91 -5.31 15.53 20.43
N ASP A 92 -5.15 14.70 19.40
CA ASP A 92 -5.43 13.26 19.45
C ASP A 92 -4.25 12.46 20.02
N LEU A 93 -3.08 13.11 20.13
CA LEU A 93 -1.88 12.47 20.64
C LEU A 93 -1.89 12.38 22.18
N PRO A 94 -1.77 11.17 22.73
CA PRO A 94 -1.61 10.97 24.17
C PRO A 94 -0.18 11.26 24.62
N TYR A 95 0.02 11.35 25.94
CA TYR A 95 1.33 11.14 26.54
C TYR A 95 1.79 9.69 26.32
N ALA A 96 3.08 9.49 26.09
CA ALA A 96 3.69 8.17 26.10
C ALA A 96 5.09 8.21 26.75
N ASP A 97 5.43 7.16 27.53
CA ASP A 97 6.76 7.07 28.15
C ASP A 97 7.87 6.91 27.11
N ILE A 98 7.56 6.21 26.01
CA ILE A 98 8.46 5.94 24.89
C ILE A 98 7.81 6.46 23.62
N LEU A 99 8.54 7.28 22.86
CA LEU A 99 8.15 7.71 21.52
C LEU A 99 9.16 7.19 20.51
N ILE A 100 8.69 6.41 19.53
CA ILE A 100 9.45 6.06 18.34
C ILE A 100 8.86 6.89 17.21
N THR A 101 9.66 7.78 16.61
CA THR A 101 9.17 8.72 15.60
C THR A 101 10.07 8.76 14.37
N GLU A 102 9.43 8.93 13.20
CA GLU A 102 10.16 9.27 11.97
C GLU A 102 10.93 10.59 12.12
N SER A 103 11.91 10.78 11.26
CA SER A 103 12.78 11.96 11.25
C SER A 103 13.18 12.37 9.84
N THR A 104 12.39 12.02 8.83
CA THR A 104 12.69 12.17 7.39
C THR A 104 13.14 13.58 7.03
N TYR A 105 12.50 14.59 7.59
CA TYR A 105 12.84 16.01 7.37
C TYR A 105 13.22 16.74 8.67
N GLY A 106 13.95 16.06 9.54
CA GLY A 106 14.45 16.64 10.78
C GLY A 106 15.40 17.82 10.59
N ASP A 107 15.98 17.95 9.41
CA ASP A 107 16.90 19.03 9.00
C ASP A 107 16.22 20.18 8.25
N LYS A 108 14.95 20.04 7.79
CA LYS A 108 14.33 20.93 6.82
C LYS A 108 12.94 21.38 7.20
N MET A 109 12.62 22.60 6.76
CA MET A 109 11.27 23.15 6.76
C MET A 109 10.65 22.97 5.37
N HIS A 110 9.36 22.68 5.32
CA HIS A 110 8.64 22.67 4.05
C HIS A 110 8.17 24.06 3.65
N PRO A 111 8.30 24.45 2.38
CA PRO A 111 7.61 25.61 1.87
C PRO A 111 6.09 25.40 1.95
N ALA A 112 5.34 26.50 2.01
CA ALA A 112 3.88 26.43 2.08
C ALA A 112 3.30 25.54 0.98
N ARG A 113 2.65 24.43 1.37
CA ARG A 113 2.12 23.41 0.45
C ARG A 113 1.23 23.99 -0.64
N LYS A 114 0.34 24.93 -0.26
CA LYS A 114 -0.55 25.62 -1.21
C LYS A 114 0.21 26.34 -2.33
N ASN A 115 1.36 26.94 -2.00
CA ASN A 115 2.19 27.63 -2.99
C ASN A 115 2.89 26.61 -3.90
N GLN A 116 3.37 25.50 -3.36
CA GLN A 116 4.00 24.44 -4.13
C GLN A 116 3.01 23.76 -5.09
N GLU A 117 1.79 23.53 -4.64
CA GLU A 117 0.72 23.00 -5.49
C GLU A 117 0.37 23.98 -6.61
N ALA A 118 0.20 25.26 -6.29
CA ALA A 118 -0.09 26.29 -7.29
C ALA A 118 1.04 26.39 -8.33
N SER A 119 2.30 26.38 -7.89
CA SER A 119 3.46 26.40 -8.79
C SER A 119 3.53 25.18 -9.69
N LEU A 120 3.25 23.97 -9.16
CA LEU A 120 3.16 22.75 -9.96
C LEU A 120 2.07 22.88 -11.05
N LEU A 121 0.87 23.29 -10.67
CA LEU A 121 -0.26 23.43 -11.59
C LEU A 121 0.02 24.46 -12.68
N GLU A 122 0.65 25.56 -12.34
CA GLU A 122 1.05 26.62 -13.30
C GLU A 122 2.13 26.14 -14.26
N ALA A 123 3.15 25.42 -13.77
CA ALA A 123 4.18 24.81 -14.60
C ALA A 123 3.59 23.79 -15.58
N ILE A 124 2.69 22.91 -15.12
CA ILE A 124 1.97 21.97 -15.98
C ILE A 124 1.19 22.74 -17.07
N ALA A 125 0.40 23.74 -16.67
CA ALA A 125 -0.40 24.54 -17.61
C ALA A 125 0.48 25.23 -18.66
N SER A 126 1.67 25.72 -18.28
CA SER A 126 2.62 26.33 -19.22
C SER A 126 3.08 25.36 -20.30
N VAL A 127 3.43 24.13 -19.93
CA VAL A 127 3.92 23.10 -20.86
C VAL A 127 2.80 22.65 -21.82
N VAL A 128 1.63 22.32 -21.28
CA VAL A 128 0.52 21.81 -22.12
C VAL A 128 -0.06 22.86 -23.06
N ARG A 129 -0.07 24.15 -22.69
CA ARG A 129 -0.44 25.28 -23.58
C ARG A 129 0.50 25.43 -24.77
N LYS A 130 1.77 25.04 -24.60
CA LYS A 130 2.77 25.03 -25.68
C LYS A 130 2.74 23.75 -26.53
N GLY A 131 1.73 22.91 -26.34
CA GLY A 131 1.58 21.66 -27.07
C GLY A 131 2.42 20.51 -26.53
N GLY A 132 2.93 20.59 -25.30
CA GLY A 132 3.81 19.61 -24.70
C GLY A 132 3.14 18.58 -23.83
N ASN A 133 3.92 17.59 -23.42
CA ASN A 133 3.52 16.53 -22.51
C ASN A 133 4.22 16.73 -21.16
N VAL A 134 3.52 16.44 -20.07
CA VAL A 134 4.07 16.48 -18.72
C VAL A 134 4.01 15.08 -18.10
N LEU A 135 5.15 14.54 -17.71
CA LEU A 135 5.23 13.35 -16.87
C LEU A 135 5.37 13.76 -15.41
N ILE A 136 4.54 13.17 -14.56
CA ILE A 136 4.64 13.25 -13.11
C ILE A 136 4.85 11.84 -12.56
N PRO A 137 6.10 11.43 -12.34
CA PRO A 137 6.39 10.21 -11.61
C PRO A 137 5.82 10.32 -10.21
N ALA A 138 4.95 9.40 -9.82
CA ALA A 138 4.25 9.48 -8.54
C ALA A 138 4.21 8.13 -7.84
N PHE A 139 4.26 8.16 -6.50
CA PHE A 139 3.90 7.00 -5.71
C PHE A 139 2.43 6.67 -6.01
N ALA A 140 2.18 5.38 -6.19
CA ALA A 140 0.87 4.89 -6.58
C ALA A 140 -0.20 5.20 -5.53
N LEU A 141 0.19 5.16 -4.24
CA LEU A 141 -0.69 5.40 -3.11
C LEU A 141 -0.50 6.83 -2.57
N GLY A 142 -1.58 7.60 -2.54
CA GLY A 142 -1.67 8.94 -1.96
C GLY A 142 -1.26 10.05 -2.93
N ARG A 143 0.02 10.12 -3.35
CA ARG A 143 0.55 11.21 -4.17
C ARG A 143 -0.13 11.33 -5.54
N ALA A 144 -0.31 10.23 -6.24
CA ALA A 144 -0.96 10.24 -7.53
C ALA A 144 -2.40 10.76 -7.44
N GLN A 145 -3.18 10.29 -6.46
CA GLN A 145 -4.57 10.70 -6.25
C GLN A 145 -4.68 12.17 -5.85
N GLU A 146 -3.73 12.65 -5.06
CA GLU A 146 -3.65 14.07 -4.69
C GLU A 146 -3.45 14.98 -5.90
N ILE A 147 -2.55 14.61 -6.82
CA ILE A 147 -2.29 15.35 -8.05
C ILE A 147 -3.50 15.29 -8.99
N ILE A 148 -4.16 14.12 -9.11
CA ILE A 148 -5.40 13.99 -9.88
C ILE A 148 -6.45 14.98 -9.34
N LEU A 149 -6.70 14.97 -8.04
CA LEU A 149 -7.66 15.89 -7.40
C LEU A 149 -7.26 17.36 -7.59
N ALA A 150 -5.97 17.70 -7.50
CA ALA A 150 -5.49 19.05 -7.72
C ALA A 150 -5.80 19.54 -9.15
N LEU A 151 -5.53 18.71 -10.15
CA LEU A 151 -5.80 19.01 -11.56
C LEU A 151 -7.32 19.12 -11.83
N ARG A 152 -8.10 18.15 -11.34
CA ARG A 152 -9.56 18.06 -11.55
C ARG A 152 -10.32 19.22 -10.92
N THR A 153 -9.85 19.74 -9.78
CA THR A 153 -10.53 20.84 -9.07
C THR A 153 -10.06 22.22 -9.52
N ASN A 154 -8.94 22.30 -10.25
CA ASN A 154 -8.36 23.57 -10.66
C ASN A 154 -9.12 24.20 -11.86
N ALA A 155 -9.45 25.49 -11.73
CA ALA A 155 -10.22 26.22 -12.75
C ALA A 155 -9.48 26.35 -14.10
N ILE A 156 -8.14 26.37 -14.11
CA ILE A 156 -7.34 26.45 -15.34
C ILE A 156 -7.51 25.16 -16.14
N PHE A 157 -7.38 24.00 -15.49
CA PHE A 157 -7.46 22.69 -16.16
C PHE A 157 -8.88 22.35 -16.62
N LYS A 158 -9.90 22.81 -15.91
CA LYS A 158 -11.30 22.69 -16.37
C LYS A 158 -11.54 23.40 -17.71
N LYS A 159 -10.76 24.44 -18.02
CA LYS A 159 -10.85 25.20 -19.28
C LYS A 159 -9.91 24.69 -20.36
N LEU A 160 -8.75 24.15 -19.99
CA LEU A 160 -7.73 23.69 -20.93
C LEU A 160 -8.13 22.39 -21.66
N ASP A 161 -9.01 21.61 -21.09
CA ASP A 161 -9.50 20.32 -21.65
C ASP A 161 -8.36 19.36 -22.08
N VAL A 162 -7.30 19.32 -21.28
CA VAL A 162 -6.13 18.45 -21.52
C VAL A 162 -6.33 17.13 -20.78
N PRO A 163 -6.22 15.98 -21.45
CA PRO A 163 -6.41 14.69 -20.81
C PRO A 163 -5.30 14.41 -19.78
N ILE A 164 -5.69 13.75 -18.69
CA ILE A 164 -4.80 13.21 -17.66
C ILE A 164 -4.76 11.71 -17.83
N TYR A 165 -3.60 11.16 -18.15
CA TYR A 165 -3.42 9.72 -18.22
C TYR A 165 -2.85 9.19 -16.92
N VAL A 166 -3.38 8.05 -16.46
CA VAL A 166 -2.87 7.35 -15.28
C VAL A 166 -2.43 5.95 -15.65
N ASP A 167 -1.21 5.56 -15.24
CA ASP A 167 -0.61 4.28 -15.65
C ASP A 167 0.11 3.58 -14.50
N GLY A 168 0.26 2.27 -14.65
CA GLY A 168 0.87 1.39 -13.65
C GLY A 168 -0.06 1.18 -12.45
N LEU A 169 0.54 0.98 -11.28
CA LEU A 169 -0.18 0.72 -10.04
C LEU A 169 -1.07 1.90 -9.59
N VAL A 170 -0.81 3.11 -10.09
CA VAL A 170 -1.66 4.30 -9.86
C VAL A 170 -3.11 4.01 -10.18
N ARG A 171 -3.38 3.29 -11.25
CA ARG A 171 -4.73 2.95 -11.68
C ARG A 171 -5.48 2.11 -10.63
N ALA A 172 -4.92 0.97 -10.25
CA ALA A 172 -5.54 0.07 -9.28
C ALA A 172 -5.74 0.74 -7.90
N VAL A 173 -4.76 1.53 -7.46
CA VAL A 173 -4.87 2.28 -6.20
C VAL A 173 -5.95 3.38 -6.32
N THR A 174 -6.08 4.03 -7.46
CA THR A 174 -7.14 5.02 -7.66
C THR A 174 -8.53 4.38 -7.63
N ASP A 175 -8.68 3.15 -8.14
CA ASP A 175 -9.93 2.39 -8.01
C ASP A 175 -10.26 2.12 -6.53
N THR A 176 -9.28 1.73 -5.72
CA THR A 176 -9.45 1.58 -4.26
C THR A 176 -9.90 2.89 -3.60
N PHE A 177 -9.35 4.05 -4.01
CA PHE A 177 -9.80 5.35 -3.50
C PHE A 177 -11.24 5.67 -3.87
N ARG A 178 -11.69 5.28 -5.06
CA ARG A 178 -13.08 5.45 -5.51
C ARG A 178 -14.07 4.62 -4.69
N GLU A 179 -13.67 3.43 -4.31
CA GLU A 179 -14.46 2.51 -3.48
C GLU A 179 -14.55 2.97 -2.02
N ASN A 180 -13.62 3.84 -1.55
CA ASN A 180 -13.49 4.28 -0.17
C ASN A 180 -13.50 5.81 -0.04
N LEU A 181 -14.44 6.48 -0.71
CA LEU A 181 -14.55 7.94 -0.70
C LEU A 181 -14.89 8.52 0.67
N ASP A 182 -15.51 7.75 1.54
CA ASP A 182 -15.85 8.07 2.93
C ASP A 182 -14.61 8.24 3.83
N LEU A 183 -13.47 7.65 3.46
CA LEU A 183 -12.21 7.81 4.16
C LEU A 183 -11.45 9.09 3.77
N LEU A 184 -11.88 9.76 2.71
CA LEU A 184 -11.23 11.00 2.25
C LEU A 184 -11.67 12.20 3.10
N PRO A 185 -10.89 13.30 3.09
CA PRO A 185 -11.25 14.51 3.81
C PRO A 185 -12.66 15.03 3.45
N SER A 186 -13.35 15.61 4.43
CA SER A 186 -14.71 16.15 4.28
C SER A 186 -14.88 17.10 3.09
N ALA A 187 -13.83 17.83 2.72
CA ALA A 187 -13.85 18.69 1.54
C ALA A 187 -14.08 17.90 0.24
N VAL A 188 -13.45 16.73 0.09
CA VAL A 188 -13.66 15.85 -1.08
C VAL A 188 -15.02 15.17 -1.01
N GLN A 189 -15.41 14.67 0.16
CA GLN A 189 -16.72 14.08 0.36
C GLN A 189 -17.87 15.06 0.03
N ASN A 190 -17.75 16.32 0.49
CA ASN A 190 -18.72 17.37 0.20
C ASN A 190 -18.74 17.73 -1.29
N MET A 191 -17.59 17.77 -1.94
CA MET A 191 -17.51 17.97 -3.39
C MET A 191 -18.30 16.88 -4.14
N VAL A 192 -18.11 15.62 -3.77
CA VAL A 192 -18.84 14.48 -4.36
C VAL A 192 -20.34 14.60 -4.11
N LYS A 193 -20.76 14.90 -2.87
CA LYS A 193 -22.18 15.09 -2.51
C LYS A 193 -22.84 16.21 -3.31
N ILE A 194 -22.15 17.35 -3.50
CA ILE A 194 -22.70 18.53 -4.21
C ILE A 194 -22.75 18.29 -5.72
N SER A 195 -21.68 17.72 -6.30
CA SER A 195 -21.59 17.51 -7.75
C SER A 195 -22.29 16.24 -8.22
N SER A 196 -22.57 15.30 -7.32
CA SER A 196 -23.05 13.95 -7.65
C SER A 196 -22.14 13.24 -8.66
N THR A 197 -20.83 13.58 -8.65
CA THR A 197 -19.83 13.05 -9.59
C THR A 197 -18.68 12.42 -8.84
N GLU A 198 -18.15 11.35 -9.39
CA GLU A 198 -16.98 10.66 -8.86
C GLU A 198 -15.73 11.52 -9.16
N PRO A 199 -14.83 11.75 -8.15
CA PRO A 199 -13.77 12.76 -8.29
C PRO A 199 -12.60 12.35 -9.18
N PHE A 200 -12.40 11.05 -9.48
CA PHE A 200 -11.23 10.56 -10.19
C PHE A 200 -11.49 10.30 -11.67
N TYR A 201 -12.45 9.47 -12.04
CA TYR A 201 -12.63 8.99 -13.42
C TYR A 201 -13.95 9.44 -14.08
N ASP A 202 -14.77 10.28 -13.44
CA ASP A 202 -15.99 10.77 -14.08
C ASP A 202 -15.70 11.44 -15.42
N GLU A 203 -16.17 10.83 -16.51
CA GLU A 203 -15.94 11.26 -17.89
C GLU A 203 -16.67 12.56 -18.24
N LYS A 204 -17.72 12.90 -17.49
CA LYS A 204 -18.49 14.14 -17.70
C LYS A 204 -17.78 15.37 -17.15
N SER A 205 -16.85 15.17 -16.25
CA SER A 205 -16.10 16.24 -15.61
C SER A 205 -14.77 16.49 -16.31
N LYS A 206 -14.41 17.75 -16.49
CA LYS A 206 -13.15 18.16 -17.09
C LYS A 206 -12.13 18.57 -16.04
N PRO A 207 -10.83 18.30 -16.24
CA PRO A 207 -10.24 17.49 -17.33
C PRO A 207 -10.56 15.99 -17.16
N VAL A 208 -10.61 15.26 -18.26
CA VAL A 208 -10.89 13.82 -18.25
C VAL A 208 -9.65 13.08 -17.79
N VAL A 209 -9.83 12.08 -16.89
CA VAL A 209 -8.78 11.16 -16.45
C VAL A 209 -8.95 9.83 -17.15
N ILE A 210 -7.92 9.37 -17.82
CA ILE A 210 -7.94 8.17 -18.69
C ILE A 210 -6.96 7.14 -18.14
N PRO A 211 -7.45 5.99 -17.63
CA PRO A 211 -6.58 4.90 -17.22
C PRO A 211 -5.98 4.18 -18.45
N ILE A 212 -4.68 3.96 -18.44
CA ILE A 212 -3.97 3.13 -19.41
C ILE A 212 -4.12 1.67 -19.02
N SER A 213 -4.90 0.92 -19.77
CA SER A 213 -5.20 -0.48 -19.47
C SER A 213 -4.11 -1.44 -19.93
N LYS A 214 -3.48 -1.14 -21.07
CA LYS A 214 -2.44 -2.00 -21.67
C LYS A 214 -1.20 -1.20 -22.05
N PRO A 215 0.01 -1.76 -21.92
CA PRO A 215 1.25 -1.09 -22.34
C PRO A 215 1.25 -0.56 -23.77
N LEU A 216 0.54 -1.22 -24.70
CA LEU A 216 0.39 -0.79 -26.08
C LEU A 216 -0.35 0.55 -26.25
N GLU A 217 -1.09 0.99 -25.27
CA GLU A 217 -1.81 2.27 -25.26
C GLU A 217 -0.93 3.45 -24.85
N ARG A 218 0.24 3.21 -24.24
CA ARG A 218 1.17 4.25 -23.77
C ARG A 218 1.55 5.29 -24.80
N PRO A 219 1.81 4.94 -26.09
CA PRO A 219 2.10 5.94 -27.11
C PRO A 219 0.97 6.94 -27.31
N LEU A 220 -0.30 6.56 -27.09
CA LEU A 220 -1.45 7.45 -27.22
C LEU A 220 -1.41 8.59 -26.19
N ALA A 221 -0.92 8.31 -24.99
CA ALA A 221 -0.78 9.30 -23.93
C ALA A 221 0.22 10.42 -24.29
N MET A 222 1.13 10.17 -25.22
CA MET A 222 2.16 11.11 -25.68
C MET A 222 1.90 11.66 -27.08
N ALA A 223 0.82 11.27 -27.73
CA ALA A 223 0.50 11.67 -29.10
C ALA A 223 -0.05 13.10 -29.21
N LYS A 224 -0.63 13.61 -28.13
CA LYS A 224 -1.20 14.96 -28.00
C LYS A 224 -0.77 15.56 -26.66
N PRO A 225 -0.91 16.90 -26.47
CA PRO A 225 -0.65 17.53 -25.17
C PRO A 225 -1.43 16.83 -24.05
N SER A 226 -0.74 16.46 -22.98
CA SER A 226 -1.32 15.66 -21.91
C SER A 226 -0.55 15.79 -20.62
N VAL A 227 -1.19 15.38 -19.52
CA VAL A 227 -0.54 15.13 -18.24
C VAL A 227 -0.53 13.63 -17.99
N ILE A 228 0.61 13.04 -17.67
CA ILE A 228 0.80 11.61 -17.45
C ILE A 228 1.25 11.43 -16.00
N ILE A 229 0.45 10.72 -15.21
CA ILE A 229 0.75 10.38 -13.81
C ILE A 229 1.02 8.88 -13.75
N ALA A 230 2.26 8.48 -13.47
CA ALA A 230 2.66 7.09 -13.57
C ALA A 230 3.57 6.66 -12.40
N SER A 231 3.43 5.41 -11.95
CA SER A 231 4.34 4.77 -11.00
C SER A 231 5.52 4.11 -11.75
N SER A 232 6.71 4.03 -11.18
CA SER A 232 7.16 4.39 -9.83
C SER A 232 7.46 5.90 -9.70
N GLY A 233 7.25 6.45 -8.50
CA GLY A 233 7.57 7.86 -8.19
C GLY A 233 9.06 8.16 -8.17
N MET A 234 9.91 7.16 -7.98
CA MET A 234 11.38 7.26 -7.94
C MET A 234 12.04 6.90 -9.26
N LEU A 235 11.27 6.50 -10.28
CA LEU A 235 11.79 6.05 -11.58
C LEU A 235 12.69 4.81 -11.52
N ASN A 236 12.51 3.95 -10.52
CA ASN A 236 13.25 2.69 -10.37
C ASN A 236 12.73 1.59 -11.33
N GLY A 237 11.64 1.82 -12.03
CA GLY A 237 11.01 0.86 -12.94
C GLY A 237 9.56 1.23 -13.24
N GLY A 238 8.87 0.35 -13.94
CA GLY A 238 7.43 0.48 -14.22
C GLY A 238 7.09 1.48 -15.31
N ALA A 239 5.84 1.96 -15.30
CA ALA A 239 5.29 2.80 -16.35
C ALA A 239 5.99 4.17 -16.46
N SER A 240 6.40 4.76 -15.34
CA SER A 240 7.05 6.07 -15.34
C SER A 240 8.38 6.08 -16.10
N VAL A 241 9.15 5.00 -16.01
CA VAL A 241 10.43 4.85 -16.74
C VAL A 241 10.20 4.82 -18.24
N TYR A 242 9.16 4.09 -18.70
CA TYR A 242 8.79 4.06 -20.12
C TYR A 242 8.54 5.47 -20.68
N TYR A 243 7.73 6.27 -19.98
CA TYR A 243 7.45 7.65 -20.39
C TYR A 243 8.67 8.55 -20.29
N ALA A 244 9.45 8.43 -19.21
CA ALA A 244 10.65 9.22 -19.01
C ALA A 244 11.67 9.02 -20.12
N LYS A 245 11.91 7.79 -20.58
CA LYS A 245 12.82 7.47 -21.70
C LYS A 245 12.43 8.20 -22.99
N THR A 246 11.13 8.34 -23.24
CA THR A 246 10.65 9.03 -24.45
C THR A 246 10.62 10.56 -24.26
N LEU A 247 10.19 11.02 -23.10
CA LEU A 247 9.93 12.45 -22.90
C LEU A 247 11.18 13.25 -22.55
N LEU A 248 12.22 12.62 -21.94
CA LEU A 248 13.49 13.31 -21.65
C LEU A 248 14.12 13.93 -22.90
N GLU A 249 13.99 13.30 -24.07
CA GLU A 249 14.60 13.77 -25.32
C GLU A 249 13.72 14.73 -26.12
N ARG A 250 12.57 15.18 -25.58
CA ARG A 250 11.65 16.11 -26.25
C ARG A 250 11.75 17.52 -25.71
N ASP A 251 12.01 18.51 -26.57
CA ASP A 251 12.14 19.92 -26.18
C ASP A 251 10.82 20.52 -25.64
N ASN A 252 9.67 19.98 -26.03
CA ASN A 252 8.35 20.43 -25.59
C ASN A 252 7.78 19.62 -24.42
N ALA A 253 8.56 18.71 -23.82
CA ALA A 253 8.10 17.91 -22.70
C ALA A 253 8.65 18.40 -21.36
N ALA A 254 8.03 17.93 -20.28
CA ALA A 254 8.51 18.16 -18.93
C ALA A 254 8.40 16.90 -18.04
N ILE A 255 9.32 16.78 -17.10
CA ILE A 255 9.26 15.80 -16.01
C ILE A 255 9.24 16.56 -14.69
N PHE A 256 8.11 16.47 -13.97
CA PHE A 256 7.91 17.19 -12.72
C PHE A 256 7.88 16.19 -11.54
N ILE A 257 8.89 16.28 -10.69
CA ILE A 257 9.04 15.40 -9.54
C ILE A 257 8.39 16.06 -8.33
N SER A 258 7.37 15.39 -7.77
CA SER A 258 6.47 15.97 -6.77
C SER A 258 6.58 15.35 -5.38
N GLY A 259 7.56 14.47 -5.15
CA GLY A 259 7.72 13.74 -3.90
C GLY A 259 9.16 13.59 -3.44
N TYR A 260 9.32 12.77 -2.41
CA TYR A 260 10.63 12.30 -1.97
C TYR A 260 11.25 11.38 -3.04
N THR A 261 12.55 11.48 -3.18
CA THR A 261 13.36 10.55 -3.98
C THR A 261 14.58 10.17 -3.15
N ASP A 262 14.81 8.87 -3.06
CA ASP A 262 16.01 8.32 -2.44
C ASP A 262 17.27 8.81 -3.17
N GLU A 263 18.39 8.90 -2.45
CA GLU A 263 19.65 9.44 -2.99
C GLU A 263 20.19 8.63 -4.16
N GLU A 264 20.01 7.31 -4.13
CA GLU A 264 20.48 6.40 -5.18
C GLU A 264 19.46 6.24 -6.32
N ALA A 265 18.23 6.65 -6.13
CA ALA A 265 17.16 6.48 -7.12
C ALA A 265 17.42 7.28 -8.40
N PRO A 266 17.07 6.73 -9.60
CA PRO A 266 17.18 7.45 -10.86
C PRO A 266 16.45 8.80 -10.85
N GLY A 267 15.29 8.87 -10.18
CA GLY A 267 14.54 10.12 -10.01
C GLY A 267 15.36 11.22 -9.31
N ARG A 268 16.23 10.85 -8.37
CA ARG A 268 17.13 11.80 -7.69
C ARG A 268 18.21 12.32 -8.64
N LYS A 269 18.79 11.44 -9.45
CA LYS A 269 19.78 11.81 -10.47
C LYS A 269 19.15 12.75 -11.50
N ILE A 270 17.95 12.43 -12.00
CA ILE A 270 17.22 13.26 -12.98
C ILE A 270 16.96 14.67 -12.43
N GLN A 271 16.62 14.84 -11.16
CA GLN A 271 16.38 16.17 -10.57
C GLN A 271 17.57 17.13 -10.66
N ALA A 272 18.78 16.61 -10.75
CA ALA A 272 20.01 17.42 -10.81
C ALA A 272 20.40 17.81 -12.24
N LEU A 273 19.75 17.22 -13.26
CA LEU A 273 20.12 17.40 -14.67
C LEU A 273 19.55 18.67 -15.26
N GLN A 274 20.29 19.20 -16.23
CA GLN A 274 19.92 20.36 -17.05
C GLN A 274 19.82 19.96 -18.52
N THR A 275 19.21 20.81 -19.33
CA THR A 275 19.15 20.60 -20.79
C THR A 275 20.56 20.46 -21.38
N GLY A 276 20.79 19.40 -22.11
CA GLY A 276 22.07 19.02 -22.70
C GLY A 276 22.86 17.96 -21.92
N ASP A 277 22.49 17.68 -20.67
CA ASP A 277 23.13 16.61 -19.90
C ASP A 277 22.74 15.23 -20.44
N GLU A 278 23.58 14.24 -20.15
CA GLU A 278 23.32 12.84 -20.49
C GLU A 278 23.00 12.02 -19.23
N ILE A 279 22.10 11.09 -19.36
CA ILE A 279 21.77 10.11 -18.31
C ILE A 279 21.60 8.72 -18.91
N GLU A 280 22.00 7.71 -18.15
CA GLU A 280 21.63 6.33 -18.44
C GLU A 280 20.39 5.95 -17.60
N LEU A 281 19.31 5.56 -18.26
CA LEU A 281 18.06 5.13 -17.64
C LEU A 281 17.65 3.79 -18.24
N ASP A 282 17.60 2.75 -17.40
CA ASP A 282 17.23 1.40 -17.81
C ASP A 282 18.05 0.92 -19.02
N GLY A 283 19.40 1.06 -18.93
CA GLY A 283 20.37 0.65 -19.95
C GLY A 283 20.40 1.50 -21.24
N GLN A 284 19.60 2.59 -21.31
CA GLN A 284 19.58 3.48 -22.45
C GLN A 284 20.21 4.83 -22.10
N LYS A 285 21.18 5.28 -22.92
CA LYS A 285 21.72 6.65 -22.83
C LYS A 285 20.76 7.64 -23.48
N LEU A 286 20.42 8.70 -22.75
CA LEU A 286 19.46 9.71 -23.16
C LEU A 286 20.08 11.08 -22.98
N THR A 287 19.79 12.01 -23.90
CA THR A 287 20.15 13.40 -23.77
C THR A 287 18.93 14.20 -23.26
N VAL A 288 19.10 14.93 -22.19
CA VAL A 288 18.04 15.74 -21.58
C VAL A 288 17.72 16.94 -22.43
N ARG A 289 16.51 17.04 -22.95
CA ARG A 289 15.93 18.20 -23.63
C ARG A 289 14.69 18.71 -22.92
N ALA A 290 13.99 17.82 -22.21
CA ALA A 290 12.80 18.16 -21.44
C ALA A 290 13.11 19.11 -20.29
N GLN A 291 12.09 19.91 -19.92
CA GLN A 291 12.15 20.67 -18.67
C GLN A 291 12.07 19.72 -17.47
N ILE A 292 13.00 19.84 -16.54
CA ILE A 292 12.97 19.12 -15.28
C ILE A 292 12.76 20.11 -14.15
N GLN A 293 11.79 19.81 -13.25
CA GLN A 293 11.55 20.63 -12.07
C GLN A 293 11.05 19.79 -10.91
N ARG A 294 11.44 20.21 -9.69
CA ARG A 294 11.00 19.60 -8.45
C ARG A 294 10.00 20.49 -7.74
N PHE A 295 8.94 19.86 -7.18
CA PHE A 295 7.95 20.51 -6.32
C PHE A 295 7.88 19.77 -4.99
N ASN A 296 7.92 20.52 -3.89
CA ASN A 296 7.88 19.91 -2.57
C ASN A 296 6.44 19.75 -2.09
N LEU A 297 5.87 18.58 -2.38
CA LEU A 297 4.55 18.16 -1.90
C LEU A 297 4.67 16.99 -0.91
N SER A 298 5.66 17.00 -0.01
CA SER A 298 5.92 15.87 0.90
C SER A 298 4.67 15.44 1.66
N ALA A 299 4.57 14.13 1.92
CA ALA A 299 3.57 13.53 2.80
C ALA A 299 4.10 13.32 4.24
N HIS A 300 5.37 13.66 4.51
CA HIS A 300 5.98 13.63 5.84
C HIS A 300 5.93 15.00 6.49
N ALA A 301 5.94 15.02 7.80
CA ALA A 301 6.08 16.25 8.57
C ALA A 301 7.47 16.88 8.34
N ASP A 302 7.54 18.20 8.44
CA ASP A 302 8.79 18.92 8.46
C ASP A 302 9.37 19.04 9.88
N LYS A 303 10.54 19.67 10.02
CA LYS A 303 11.20 19.88 11.31
C LYS A 303 10.27 20.50 12.38
N THR A 304 9.39 21.41 11.99
CA THR A 304 8.42 22.01 12.93
C THR A 304 7.36 21.02 13.35
N GLY A 305 6.77 20.30 12.42
CA GLY A 305 5.76 19.27 12.72
C GLY A 305 6.32 18.16 13.58
N LEU A 306 7.55 17.70 13.28
CA LEU A 306 8.27 16.72 14.11
C LEU A 306 8.46 17.22 15.53
N GLY A 307 8.95 18.45 15.71
CA GLY A 307 9.13 19.07 17.03
C GLY A 307 7.81 19.24 17.79
N GLN A 308 6.73 19.60 17.13
CA GLN A 308 5.40 19.73 17.74
C GLN A 308 4.86 18.39 18.28
N VAL A 309 5.02 17.31 17.53
CA VAL A 309 4.61 15.96 17.96
C VAL A 309 5.44 15.51 19.16
N ILE A 310 6.77 15.66 19.13
CA ILE A 310 7.64 15.31 20.24
C ILE A 310 7.27 16.12 21.50
N ALA A 311 7.06 17.42 21.36
CA ALA A 311 6.67 18.28 22.47
C ALA A 311 5.29 17.93 23.05
N LYS A 312 4.34 17.53 22.19
CA LYS A 312 2.99 17.14 22.62
C LYS A 312 2.97 15.81 23.36
N VAL A 313 3.70 14.81 22.86
CA VAL A 313 3.80 13.48 23.47
C VAL A 313 4.63 13.55 24.75
N ASN A 314 5.67 14.39 24.77
CA ASN A 314 6.57 14.64 25.90
C ASN A 314 7.13 13.33 26.53
N PRO A 315 7.79 12.47 25.73
CA PRO A 315 8.24 11.15 26.18
C PRO A 315 9.43 11.24 27.15
N LYS A 316 9.64 10.21 27.98
CA LYS A 316 10.89 10.02 28.71
C LYS A 316 12.00 9.57 27.79
N HIS A 317 11.71 8.57 26.95
CA HIS A 317 12.62 8.01 25.94
C HIS A 317 12.16 8.41 24.55
N LEU A 318 13.03 9.10 23.82
CA LEU A 318 12.80 9.53 22.44
C LEU A 318 13.70 8.72 21.51
N ILE A 319 13.10 7.98 20.59
CA ILE A 319 13.80 7.15 19.60
C ILE A 319 13.55 7.75 18.24
N LEU A 320 14.60 8.24 17.60
CA LEU A 320 14.55 8.82 16.26
C LEU A 320 14.93 7.75 15.24
N VAL A 321 14.05 7.53 14.29
CA VAL A 321 14.23 6.54 13.21
C VAL A 321 13.81 7.15 11.86
N HIS A 322 14.00 6.43 10.76
CA HIS A 322 13.50 6.78 9.43
C HIS A 322 13.90 8.20 9.00
N GLY A 323 15.13 8.33 8.50
CA GLY A 323 15.69 9.57 7.98
C GLY A 323 17.19 9.41 7.68
N SER A 324 17.77 10.38 6.99
CA SER A 324 19.22 10.45 6.85
C SER A 324 19.87 10.74 8.22
N LEU A 325 21.11 10.30 8.41
CA LEU A 325 21.84 10.55 9.66
C LEU A 325 21.89 12.05 9.99
N ASP A 326 22.02 12.90 8.97
CA ASP A 326 22.04 14.35 9.14
C ASP A 326 20.69 14.86 9.64
N ALA A 327 19.57 14.38 9.08
CA ALA A 327 18.23 14.75 9.53
C ALA A 327 17.97 14.32 10.99
N LEU A 328 18.38 13.10 11.37
CA LEU A 328 18.28 12.58 12.74
C LEU A 328 19.08 13.45 13.71
N HIS A 329 20.34 13.76 13.39
CA HIS A 329 21.20 14.58 14.26
C HIS A 329 20.75 16.04 14.35
N GLU A 330 20.28 16.62 13.25
CA GLU A 330 19.74 17.98 13.24
C GLU A 330 18.43 18.09 14.05
N LEU A 331 17.56 17.08 13.98
CA LEU A 331 16.38 17.02 14.83
C LEU A 331 16.75 16.83 16.30
N ALA A 332 17.71 15.97 16.62
CA ALA A 332 18.20 15.74 17.98
C ALA A 332 18.72 17.02 18.64
N ARG A 333 19.39 17.88 17.88
CA ARG A 333 19.89 19.19 18.36
C ARG A 333 18.77 20.23 18.46
N ALA A 334 17.71 20.08 17.66
CA ALA A 334 16.62 21.04 17.63
C ALA A 334 15.87 21.06 18.96
N GLY A 335 15.58 22.26 19.47
CA GLY A 335 14.77 22.42 20.67
C GLY A 335 15.35 21.78 21.93
N ASP A 336 16.65 21.46 21.92
CA ASP A 336 17.36 20.87 23.05
C ASP A 336 16.82 19.49 23.46
N LEU A 337 16.39 18.69 22.50
CA LEU A 337 15.76 17.39 22.72
C LEU A 337 16.67 16.42 23.48
N GLN A 338 17.97 16.44 23.19
CA GLN A 338 18.96 15.58 23.84
C GLN A 338 19.12 15.84 25.35
N ASN A 339 18.75 17.03 25.85
CA ASN A 339 18.79 17.38 27.25
C ASN A 339 17.44 17.22 27.97
N LYS A 340 16.36 17.13 27.19
CA LYS A 340 14.98 16.96 27.70
C LYS A 340 14.53 15.52 27.79
N HIS A 341 15.09 14.65 26.93
CA HIS A 341 14.67 13.27 26.77
C HIS A 341 15.89 12.34 26.79
N TYR A 342 15.72 11.10 27.22
CA TYR A 342 16.69 10.03 26.93
C TYR A 342 16.60 9.71 25.44
N LEU A 343 17.48 10.35 24.65
CA LEU A 343 17.45 10.30 23.19
C LEU A 343 18.25 9.11 22.66
N HIS A 344 17.68 8.38 21.71
CA HIS A 344 18.29 7.24 21.06
C HIS A 344 18.21 7.38 19.53
N ILE A 345 19.29 7.08 18.85
CA ILE A 345 19.39 6.98 17.38
C ILE A 345 19.96 5.59 17.07
N PRO A 346 19.12 4.54 17.02
CA PRO A 346 19.59 3.18 16.85
C PRO A 346 20.02 2.91 15.41
N LYS A 347 20.97 1.99 15.25
CA LYS A 347 21.29 1.36 13.98
C LYS A 347 20.45 0.11 13.79
N VAL A 348 20.36 -0.37 12.57
CA VAL A 348 19.72 -1.66 12.27
C VAL A 348 20.41 -2.77 13.05
N GLY A 349 19.62 -3.54 13.81
CA GLY A 349 20.11 -4.61 14.67
C GLY A 349 20.40 -4.19 16.13
N ASP A 350 20.39 -2.90 16.45
CA ASP A 350 20.56 -2.46 17.84
C ASP A 350 19.34 -2.85 18.70
N THR A 351 19.62 -3.24 19.94
CA THR A 351 18.60 -3.48 20.97
C THR A 351 18.69 -2.39 22.04
N ILE A 352 17.58 -1.75 22.35
CA ILE A 352 17.49 -0.74 23.41
C ILE A 352 16.69 -1.31 24.58
N GLU A 353 17.35 -1.47 25.73
CA GLU A 353 16.69 -1.89 26.96
C GLU A 353 16.33 -0.66 27.80
N PHE A 354 15.07 -0.56 28.17
CA PHE A 354 14.58 0.48 29.04
C PHE A 354 14.53 -0.05 30.46
N ASN A 355 15.49 0.35 31.31
CA ASN A 355 15.46 0.09 32.76
C ASN A 355 14.37 0.94 33.41
N VAL A 356 13.12 0.63 33.15
CA VAL A 356 12.00 1.12 33.95
C VAL A 356 11.82 0.10 35.06
N ALA A 357 12.23 0.45 36.29
CA ALA A 357 11.96 -0.42 37.44
C ALA A 357 10.46 -0.76 37.45
N PRO A 358 10.07 -2.03 37.43
CA PRO A 358 8.67 -2.39 37.50
C PRO A 358 8.14 -1.89 38.86
N LYS A 359 7.18 -0.99 38.85
CA LYS A 359 6.29 -0.88 39.98
C LYS A 359 5.51 -2.19 39.98
N ASN A 360 5.88 -3.08 40.94
CA ASN A 360 5.23 -4.35 41.22
C ASN A 360 4.05 -4.70 40.32
N ILE A 361 4.33 -5.03 39.08
CA ILE A 361 3.37 -5.73 38.26
C ILE A 361 3.41 -7.14 38.82
N ASP A 362 2.31 -7.56 39.39
CA ASP A 362 2.12 -8.93 39.83
C ASP A 362 2.37 -9.82 38.62
N ALA A 363 3.57 -10.41 38.55
CA ALA A 363 3.98 -11.29 37.45
C ALA A 363 3.07 -12.51 37.31
N SER A 364 2.18 -12.73 38.31
CA SER A 364 1.11 -13.73 38.21
C SER A 364 0.01 -13.37 37.21
N ARG A 365 -0.07 -12.08 36.77
CA ARG A 365 -1.01 -11.64 35.72
C ARG A 365 -0.44 -11.68 34.30
N LEU A 366 0.86 -11.84 34.15
CA LEU A 366 1.41 -12.46 32.95
C LEU A 366 1.09 -13.96 33.11
N ALA A 367 -0.13 -14.32 32.74
CA ALA A 367 -0.43 -15.72 32.54
C ALA A 367 0.65 -16.22 31.59
N ARG A 368 1.72 -16.85 32.14
CA ARG A 368 2.45 -17.84 31.38
C ARG A 368 1.32 -18.68 30.82
N ILE A 369 1.19 -18.70 29.51
CA ILE A 369 0.39 -19.70 28.86
C ILE A 369 1.14 -20.98 29.23
N ASP A 370 0.74 -21.61 30.32
CA ASP A 370 1.21 -22.95 30.73
C ASP A 370 0.55 -23.98 29.81
N ALA A 371 0.52 -23.66 28.50
CA ALA A 371 0.18 -24.62 27.51
C ALA A 371 1.30 -25.65 27.49
N PRO A 372 1.00 -26.94 27.63
CA PRO A 372 2.00 -27.97 27.55
C PRO A 372 2.77 -27.80 26.24
N GLN A 373 4.12 -27.72 26.35
CA GLN A 373 4.98 -27.59 25.17
C GLN A 373 4.94 -28.85 24.30
N GLU A 374 4.55 -30.00 24.88
CA GLU A 374 4.34 -31.27 24.22
C GLU A 374 2.99 -31.85 24.68
N PHE A 375 2.18 -32.30 23.73
CA PHE A 375 0.91 -32.97 23.99
C PHE A 375 0.62 -33.97 22.88
N GLU A 376 -0.08 -35.05 23.25
CA GLU A 376 -0.53 -36.05 22.29
C GLU A 376 -1.74 -35.55 21.50
N VAL A 377 -1.77 -35.86 20.21
CA VAL A 377 -2.87 -35.52 19.30
C VAL A 377 -3.44 -36.79 18.67
N GLU A 378 -4.73 -36.82 18.45
CA GLU A 378 -5.37 -37.85 17.63
C GLU A 378 -5.22 -37.49 16.15
N VAL A 379 -4.64 -38.41 15.37
CA VAL A 379 -4.44 -38.20 13.92
C VAL A 379 -5.32 -39.20 13.17
N VAL A 380 -6.25 -38.68 12.38
CA VAL A 380 -7.09 -39.51 11.48
C VAL A 380 -6.59 -39.30 10.06
N ALA A 381 -5.95 -40.33 9.49
CA ALA A 381 -5.42 -40.28 8.13
C ALA A 381 -6.54 -40.40 7.09
N GLU A 382 -6.45 -39.58 6.04
CA GLU A 382 -7.28 -39.62 4.84
C GLU A 382 -6.41 -39.77 3.58
N ALA A 383 -7.04 -39.99 2.42
CA ALA A 383 -6.31 -40.23 1.17
C ALA A 383 -5.38 -39.07 0.77
N GLU A 384 -5.72 -37.83 1.12
CA GLU A 384 -4.99 -36.59 0.73
C GLU A 384 -4.42 -35.80 1.90
N GLY A 385 -4.46 -36.34 3.12
CA GLY A 385 -3.96 -35.67 4.30
C GLY A 385 -4.35 -36.33 5.61
N ALA A 386 -4.39 -35.56 6.67
CA ALA A 386 -4.80 -36.04 7.97
C ALA A 386 -5.59 -34.97 8.72
N TRP A 387 -6.58 -35.40 9.50
CA TRP A 387 -7.19 -34.55 10.51
C TRP A 387 -6.43 -34.74 11.82
N ILE A 388 -6.13 -33.66 12.47
CA ILE A 388 -5.47 -33.66 13.78
C ILE A 388 -6.45 -33.07 14.79
N ARG A 389 -6.82 -33.85 15.76
CA ARG A 389 -7.64 -33.41 16.89
C ARG A 389 -6.73 -33.04 18.05
N ILE A 390 -6.83 -31.78 18.47
CA ILE A 390 -6.11 -31.24 19.63
C ILE A 390 -6.96 -31.43 20.86
N PRO A 391 -6.39 -31.88 22.00
CA PRO A 391 -7.13 -32.01 23.25
C PRO A 391 -7.78 -30.67 23.67
N GLU A 392 -9.03 -30.74 24.12
CA GLU A 392 -9.81 -29.58 24.54
C GLU A 392 -9.10 -28.74 25.60
N SER A 393 -8.42 -29.41 26.55
CA SER A 393 -7.62 -28.77 27.58
C SER A 393 -6.47 -27.92 27.03
N VAL A 394 -5.91 -28.30 25.89
CA VAL A 394 -4.84 -27.52 25.22
C VAL A 394 -5.43 -26.33 24.47
N VAL A 395 -6.58 -26.51 23.82
CA VAL A 395 -7.30 -25.46 23.13
C VAL A 395 -7.81 -24.38 24.10
N GLU A 396 -8.29 -24.80 25.28
CA GLU A 396 -8.74 -23.90 26.34
C GLU A 396 -7.57 -23.13 27.01
N ALA A 397 -6.42 -23.78 27.15
CA ALA A 397 -5.25 -23.22 27.81
C ALA A 397 -4.52 -22.17 26.94
N ASP A 398 -4.64 -22.25 25.61
CA ASP A 398 -3.96 -21.35 24.68
C ASP A 398 -4.92 -20.78 23.61
N PRO A 399 -5.28 -19.48 23.71
CA PRO A 399 -6.19 -18.83 22.76
C PRO A 399 -5.74 -18.91 21.29
N ARG A 400 -4.45 -19.13 21.01
CA ARG A 400 -3.94 -19.29 19.64
C ARG A 400 -4.53 -20.54 18.98
N TRP A 401 -4.72 -21.63 19.78
CA TRP A 401 -5.36 -22.84 19.28
C TRP A 401 -6.85 -22.65 18.98
N GLN A 402 -7.54 -21.80 19.74
CA GLN A 402 -8.96 -21.46 19.48
C GLN A 402 -9.13 -20.78 18.11
N LYS A 403 -8.15 -19.96 17.70
CA LYS A 403 -8.16 -19.30 16.37
C LYS A 403 -7.81 -20.27 15.23
N LEU A 404 -6.89 -21.20 15.45
CA LEU A 404 -6.42 -22.14 14.44
C LEU A 404 -7.34 -23.35 14.26
N ALA A 405 -7.90 -23.84 15.34
CA ALA A 405 -8.71 -25.04 15.39
C ALA A 405 -10.14 -24.68 15.79
N ALA A 406 -10.97 -24.24 14.84
CA ALA A 406 -12.40 -24.19 15.08
C ALA A 406 -12.86 -25.60 15.51
N ASN A 407 -13.39 -25.74 16.74
CA ASN A 407 -13.76 -27.00 17.36
C ASN A 407 -12.61 -28.01 17.64
N GLY A 408 -11.37 -27.52 17.84
CA GLY A 408 -10.24 -28.38 18.22
C GLY A 408 -9.70 -29.27 17.10
N VAL A 409 -10.07 -29.03 15.83
CA VAL A 409 -9.66 -29.85 14.69
C VAL A 409 -8.84 -29.08 13.70
N LEU A 410 -7.68 -29.62 13.30
CA LEU A 410 -6.80 -29.10 12.27
C LEU A 410 -6.67 -30.08 11.13
N LYS A 411 -6.48 -29.58 9.91
CA LYS A 411 -6.08 -30.41 8.78
C LYS A 411 -4.58 -30.33 8.54
N ALA A 412 -3.96 -31.43 8.14
CA ALA A 412 -2.55 -31.52 7.89
C ALA A 412 -2.29 -32.19 6.54
N LYS A 413 -1.31 -31.68 5.79
CA LYS A 413 -0.85 -32.25 4.53
C LYS A 413 0.63 -32.60 4.62
N TRP A 414 0.99 -33.77 4.10
CA TRP A 414 2.38 -34.20 3.99
C TRP A 414 3.03 -33.52 2.76
N THR A 415 4.10 -32.74 2.98
CA THR A 415 4.79 -31.99 1.92
C THR A 415 6.04 -32.69 1.37
N GLY A 416 6.30 -33.95 1.82
CA GLY A 416 7.53 -34.67 1.48
C GLY A 416 8.73 -34.32 2.38
N VAL A 417 8.70 -33.16 3.04
CA VAL A 417 9.76 -32.67 3.94
C VAL A 417 9.25 -32.57 5.39
N GLY A 418 7.93 -32.47 5.58
CA GLY A 418 7.28 -32.35 6.90
C GLY A 418 5.77 -32.25 6.77
N LEU A 419 5.11 -32.19 7.93
CA LEU A 419 3.67 -32.08 8.04
C LEU A 419 3.28 -30.56 8.13
N LYS A 420 2.53 -30.06 7.15
CA LYS A 420 2.01 -28.70 7.17
C LYS A 420 0.60 -28.67 7.74
N LEU A 421 0.36 -27.84 8.76
CA LEU A 421 -0.92 -27.70 9.45
C LEU A 421 -1.76 -26.59 8.84
N TYR A 422 -3.07 -26.82 8.72
CA TYR A 422 -4.03 -25.84 8.19
C TYR A 422 -5.22 -25.76 9.15
N SER A 423 -5.78 -24.58 9.37
CA SER A 423 -7.13 -24.49 9.94
C SER A 423 -8.14 -25.07 8.95
N ALA A 424 -9.30 -25.54 9.43
CA ALA A 424 -10.32 -26.10 8.54
C ALA A 424 -10.67 -25.15 7.38
N LYS A 425 -10.83 -23.86 7.67
CA LYS A 425 -11.11 -22.82 6.66
C LYS A 425 -9.94 -22.57 5.71
N THR A 426 -8.70 -22.60 6.20
CA THR A 426 -7.50 -22.45 5.36
C THR A 426 -7.28 -23.66 4.48
N TRP A 427 -7.70 -24.84 4.93
CA TRP A 427 -7.64 -26.06 4.12
C TRP A 427 -8.62 -26.02 2.95
N GLU A 428 -9.87 -25.61 3.18
CA GLU A 428 -10.85 -25.44 2.10
C GLU A 428 -10.32 -24.49 1.02
N LEU A 429 -9.76 -23.34 1.41
CA LEU A 429 -9.13 -22.41 0.48
C LEU A 429 -7.88 -22.98 -0.22
N ALA A 430 -7.08 -23.79 0.47
CA ALA A 430 -5.90 -24.42 -0.13
C ALA A 430 -6.27 -25.52 -1.12
N MET A 431 -7.33 -26.29 -0.82
CA MET A 431 -7.85 -27.33 -1.71
C MET A 431 -8.55 -26.71 -2.93
N GLU A 432 -9.28 -25.61 -2.73
CA GLU A 432 -9.86 -24.84 -3.82
C GLU A 432 -8.77 -24.28 -4.76
N LYS A 433 -7.63 -23.85 -4.21
CA LYS A 433 -6.48 -23.42 -5.00
C LYS A 433 -5.80 -24.59 -5.72
N GLU A 434 -5.56 -25.74 -5.07
CA GLU A 434 -4.98 -26.92 -5.73
C GLU A 434 -5.89 -27.43 -6.85
N TYR A 435 -7.19 -27.34 -6.65
CA TYR A 435 -8.16 -27.65 -7.72
C TYR A 435 -8.04 -26.64 -8.87
N LEU A 436 -7.91 -25.35 -8.56
CA LEU A 436 -7.68 -24.27 -9.53
C LEU A 436 -6.36 -24.45 -10.31
N ASP A 437 -5.29 -24.81 -9.62
CA ASP A 437 -3.97 -25.04 -10.23
C ASP A 437 -3.93 -26.37 -11.02
N ALA A 438 -4.75 -27.35 -10.65
CA ALA A 438 -4.90 -28.63 -11.34
C ALA A 438 -5.83 -28.56 -12.55
N VAL A 439 -6.79 -27.62 -12.56
CA VAL A 439 -7.57 -27.25 -13.74
C VAL A 439 -6.64 -26.49 -14.69
N SER A 440 -6.11 -27.21 -15.67
CA SER A 440 -5.15 -26.64 -16.63
C SER A 440 -5.75 -25.39 -17.30
N GLU A 441 -4.88 -24.48 -17.79
CA GLU A 441 -5.28 -23.36 -18.66
C GLU A 441 -6.16 -23.76 -19.86
N GLN A 442 -6.34 -25.07 -20.08
CA GLN A 442 -7.19 -25.66 -21.12
C GLN A 442 -8.67 -25.70 -20.73
N GLU A 443 -9.02 -25.59 -19.45
CA GLU A 443 -10.40 -25.73 -18.92
C GLU A 443 -10.97 -24.42 -18.41
N CYS A 444 -10.96 -23.36 -19.22
CA CYS A 444 -11.54 -22.08 -18.87
C CYS A 444 -12.93 -21.87 -19.51
N CYS A 445 -13.73 -20.97 -18.93
CA CYS A 445 -15.10 -20.71 -19.40
C CYS A 445 -15.18 -20.40 -20.90
N SER A 446 -14.23 -19.70 -21.48
CA SER A 446 -14.19 -19.40 -22.93
C SER A 446 -14.11 -20.62 -23.84
N LYS A 447 -13.72 -21.78 -23.30
CA LYS A 447 -13.63 -23.07 -24.00
C LYS A 447 -14.74 -24.05 -23.59
N CYS A 448 -15.57 -23.68 -22.62
CA CYS A 448 -16.69 -24.49 -22.19
C CYS A 448 -17.85 -24.44 -23.19
N GLN A 449 -18.50 -25.56 -23.42
CA GLN A 449 -19.67 -25.62 -24.32
C GLN A 449 -20.88 -24.84 -23.82
N TYR A 450 -20.98 -24.60 -22.53
CA TYR A 450 -22.06 -23.85 -21.88
C TYR A 450 -21.79 -22.36 -21.77
N PHE A 451 -20.67 -21.87 -22.31
CA PHE A 451 -20.33 -20.45 -22.26
C PHE A 451 -20.87 -19.75 -23.53
N ASP A 452 -21.81 -18.86 -23.34
CA ASP A 452 -22.28 -17.99 -24.42
C ASP A 452 -21.33 -16.81 -24.63
N LYS A 453 -20.57 -16.87 -25.71
CA LYS A 453 -19.58 -15.85 -26.10
C LYS A 453 -20.18 -14.48 -26.42
N SER A 454 -21.47 -14.42 -26.75
CA SER A 454 -22.12 -13.17 -27.14
C SER A 454 -22.61 -12.37 -25.96
N SER A 455 -23.05 -13.05 -24.90
CA SER A 455 -23.57 -12.44 -23.67
C SER A 455 -22.62 -12.51 -22.48
N GLY A 456 -21.63 -13.42 -22.53
CA GLY A 456 -20.74 -13.69 -21.39
C GLY A 456 -21.38 -14.52 -20.28
N TYR A 457 -22.53 -15.16 -20.53
CA TYR A 457 -23.25 -15.96 -19.52
C TYR A 457 -22.85 -17.43 -19.52
N CYS A 458 -22.90 -18.04 -18.35
CA CYS A 458 -22.87 -19.48 -18.19
C CYS A 458 -24.29 -20.04 -18.34
N CYS A 459 -24.50 -20.92 -19.33
CA CYS A 459 -25.79 -21.55 -19.64
C CYS A 459 -25.92 -22.96 -19.03
N CYS A 460 -24.99 -23.43 -18.22
CA CYS A 460 -25.07 -24.73 -17.57
C CYS A 460 -25.99 -24.65 -16.35
N SER A 461 -27.17 -25.30 -16.40
CA SER A 461 -28.17 -25.29 -15.32
C SER A 461 -27.67 -25.86 -14.00
N ASP A 462 -26.70 -26.76 -14.07
CA ASP A 462 -26.15 -27.45 -12.90
C ASP A 462 -24.95 -26.72 -12.29
N SER A 463 -24.47 -25.67 -12.95
CA SER A 463 -23.38 -24.83 -12.46
C SER A 463 -23.88 -23.82 -11.43
N PRO A 464 -23.12 -23.58 -10.34
CA PRO A 464 -23.41 -22.49 -9.42
C PRO A 464 -23.28 -21.10 -10.07
N LEU A 465 -22.71 -21.04 -11.30
CA LEU A 465 -22.57 -19.84 -12.11
C LEU A 465 -23.68 -19.70 -13.18
N ALA A 466 -24.69 -20.59 -13.16
CA ALA A 466 -25.81 -20.54 -14.09
C ALA A 466 -26.45 -19.16 -14.13
N GLU A 467 -26.72 -18.65 -15.33
CA GLU A 467 -27.32 -17.33 -15.58
C GLU A 467 -26.52 -16.12 -15.04
N HIS A 468 -25.25 -16.31 -14.69
CA HIS A 468 -24.37 -15.22 -14.30
C HIS A 468 -23.38 -14.87 -15.42
N ILE A 469 -23.02 -13.60 -15.51
CA ILE A 469 -21.91 -13.15 -16.36
C ILE A 469 -20.61 -13.69 -15.74
N VAL A 470 -19.86 -14.47 -16.49
CA VAL A 470 -18.62 -15.11 -16.03
C VAL A 470 -17.42 -14.59 -16.80
N ASP A 471 -16.27 -14.56 -16.14
CA ASP A 471 -15.00 -14.23 -16.77
C ASP A 471 -14.65 -15.33 -17.80
N PRO A 472 -14.34 -15.00 -19.06
CA PRO A 472 -13.93 -15.97 -20.06
C PRO A 472 -12.72 -16.82 -19.68
N SER A 473 -11.86 -16.33 -18.81
CA SER A 473 -10.70 -17.03 -18.24
C SER A 473 -11.03 -17.80 -16.96
N GLY A 474 -12.25 -17.65 -16.42
CA GLY A 474 -12.74 -18.37 -15.24
C GLY A 474 -13.00 -19.84 -15.53
N TYR A 475 -13.35 -20.56 -14.50
CA TYR A 475 -13.70 -21.98 -14.57
C TYR A 475 -14.88 -22.26 -13.64
N CYS A 476 -15.54 -23.41 -13.86
CA CYS A 476 -16.52 -23.95 -12.94
C CYS A 476 -16.40 -25.48 -12.85
N LEU A 477 -17.00 -26.07 -11.81
CA LEU A 477 -16.97 -27.50 -11.57
C LEU A 477 -17.67 -28.30 -12.68
N GLU A 478 -18.64 -27.69 -13.37
CA GLU A 478 -19.41 -28.29 -14.46
C GLU A 478 -18.83 -27.97 -15.84
N TYR A 479 -17.50 -27.76 -15.90
CA TYR A 479 -16.79 -27.48 -17.16
C TYR A 479 -16.96 -28.62 -18.16
N ALA A 480 -17.32 -28.28 -19.40
CA ALA A 480 -17.41 -29.24 -20.49
C ALA A 480 -16.73 -28.68 -21.74
N THR A 481 -15.83 -29.47 -22.34
CA THR A 481 -15.12 -29.07 -23.55
C THR A 481 -16.02 -29.06 -24.77
N GLN A 482 -15.83 -28.15 -25.71
CA GLN A 482 -16.58 -28.07 -26.96
C GLN A 482 -16.43 -29.34 -27.84
N SER A 483 -15.38 -30.14 -27.63
CA SER A 483 -15.17 -31.42 -28.36
C SER A 483 -16.09 -32.55 -27.87
N ASN A 484 -16.65 -32.47 -26.68
CA ASN A 484 -17.58 -33.50 -26.16
C ASN A 484 -19.03 -33.29 -26.60
N ALA A 485 -19.33 -32.15 -27.28
CA ALA A 485 -20.68 -31.80 -27.73
C ALA A 485 -21.20 -32.71 -28.87
N TYR A 486 -20.32 -33.45 -29.56
CA TYR A 486 -20.70 -34.32 -30.68
C TYR A 486 -20.91 -35.81 -30.32
N SER A 487 -20.69 -36.22 -29.07
CA SER A 487 -20.83 -37.62 -28.63
C SER A 487 -22.14 -37.93 -27.91
N ASN A 488 -22.90 -36.93 -27.49
CA ASN A 488 -24.22 -37.12 -26.90
C ASN A 488 -25.28 -36.47 -27.78
N GLY A 489 -25.54 -37.12 -28.89
CA GLY A 489 -26.76 -36.91 -29.66
C GLY A 489 -27.96 -37.44 -28.85
N TRP A 490 -28.72 -36.54 -28.37
CA TRP A 490 -30.18 -36.43 -28.24
C TRP A 490 -30.53 -35.30 -27.33
#